data_be9acbe72b8359aa13dcd40cc610f419
#
_entry.id   be9acbe72b8359aa13dcd40cc610f419
#
_cell.length_a   1.000
_cell.length_b   1.000
_cell.length_c   1.000
_cell.angle_alpha   90.00
_cell.angle_beta   90.00
_cell.angle_gamma   90.00
#
_symmetry.space_group_name_H-M   'P 1'
#
loop_
_entity.id
_entity.type
_entity.pdbx_description
1 polymer ?
#
loop_
_entity_poly.entity_id
_entity_poly.type
_entity_poly.pdbx_seq_one_letter_code
_entity_poly.pdbx_strand_id
1 'polypeptide(L)'
;MRITKLLAVFTLSGAALAQGVVDSREIDAVYRQAHELYLDLHQAPELSGHEAQTASKLAARLRTLGYEVTEHVGGTGVAAILRNGTGPTVMLRSELDALPVEEKTGLSYASKVRAQDDAGLDVPVMHACGHDLHIASLVGTAAVMAHNQDAWHGTLMLIGQPAEETITGAKAMVKDGLFTRFPKPDFGIALHVGNELPAGQVGITPGVYNTNSDSIRITIFGRGGHGSQPNSTVDPIVIAARTILSLQTIVSREVKPGEAAVVTVGYVRAGTKNNIIPDKAEMGLTVRTYKDEVRQQVLAAIIRISKAEAAAGGAPKEPLIENYEGTASVYNDPALANRLRAPLEAALGKENVIATEPIMPSEDYSAFIEQGVRSFYFSLGGADPERLAASKAGGPKLPSNHSPLFAPDVEPALRAGIGAEVAVLRNLLNGK
;
A
#
# COMPACT_ATOMS: atom_id res chain seq x y z
N MET A 1 20.09 60.22 48.80
CA MET A 1 19.17 59.09 48.71
C MET A 1 19.08 58.67 47.25
N ARG A 2 19.82 57.64 46.84
CA ARG A 2 19.78 57.10 45.46
C ARG A 2 18.99 55.77 45.49
N ILE A 3 17.87 55.75 44.79
CA ILE A 3 16.99 54.62 44.69
C ILE A 3 17.45 53.81 43.46
N THR A 4 18.05 52.65 43.70
CA THR A 4 18.45 51.72 42.68
C THR A 4 17.23 50.87 42.30
N LYS A 5 16.71 51.02 41.05
CA LYS A 5 15.65 50.14 40.49
C LYS A 5 16.31 48.86 40.03
N LEU A 6 15.97 47.76 40.66
CA LEU A 6 16.28 46.40 40.19
C LEU A 6 15.33 46.09 39.04
N LEU A 7 15.88 45.90 37.83
CA LEU A 7 15.14 45.31 36.68
C LEU A 7 15.20 43.79 36.81
N ALA A 8 14.09 43.17 37.09
CA ALA A 8 13.93 41.72 36.98
C ALA A 8 13.73 41.37 35.50
N VAL A 9 14.76 40.80 34.88
CA VAL A 9 14.66 40.19 33.54
C VAL A 9 14.03 38.81 33.70
N PHE A 10 12.76 38.69 33.35
CA PHE A 10 12.11 37.40 33.19
C PHE A 10 12.62 36.79 31.87
N THR A 11 13.49 35.80 31.98
CA THR A 11 13.84 34.92 30.88
C THR A 11 12.67 33.94 30.67
N LEU A 12 11.76 34.26 29.75
CA LEU A 12 10.86 33.26 29.15
C LEU A 12 11.70 32.44 28.20
N SER A 13 12.23 31.37 28.71
CA SER A 13 13.08 30.45 27.97
C SER A 13 12.29 29.23 27.53
N GLY A 14 12.22 29.02 26.21
CA GLY A 14 12.60 27.70 25.65
C GLY A 14 11.75 26.47 25.93
N ALA A 15 10.50 26.59 26.42
CA ALA A 15 9.65 25.37 26.57
C ALA A 15 8.75 25.06 25.35
N ALA A 16 8.66 25.95 24.35
CA ALA A 16 7.75 25.77 23.21
C ALA A 16 8.34 24.98 22.03
N LEU A 17 9.62 24.68 22.04
CA LEU A 17 10.27 23.93 20.95
C LEU A 17 10.46 22.43 21.24
N ALA A 18 10.16 21.96 22.45
CA ALA A 18 10.38 20.57 22.87
C ALA A 18 9.16 19.63 22.70
N GLN A 19 8.00 20.13 22.32
CA GLN A 19 6.74 19.36 22.30
C GLN A 19 6.52 18.46 21.07
N GLY A 20 7.50 18.28 20.19
CA GLY A 20 7.35 17.44 18.99
C GLY A 20 8.52 16.49 18.71
N VAL A 21 9.60 16.60 19.45
CA VAL A 21 10.79 15.75 19.21
C VAL A 21 10.56 14.39 19.83
N VAL A 22 10.72 13.34 19.02
CA VAL A 22 10.68 11.93 19.48
C VAL A 22 11.98 11.66 20.22
N ASP A 23 11.87 11.24 21.50
CA ASP A 23 13.03 10.80 22.27
C ASP A 23 13.32 9.33 21.97
N SER A 24 14.57 8.99 21.63
CA SER A 24 14.96 7.59 21.38
C SER A 24 14.61 6.64 22.53
N ARG A 25 14.60 7.15 23.77
CA ARG A 25 14.19 6.39 24.97
C ARG A 25 12.71 5.95 24.92
N GLU A 26 11.84 6.72 24.27
CA GLU A 26 10.44 6.33 24.08
C GLU A 26 10.34 5.12 23.14
N ILE A 27 11.18 5.08 22.10
CA ILE A 27 11.25 3.94 21.16
C ILE A 27 11.89 2.73 21.87
N ASP A 28 12.98 2.92 22.63
CA ASP A 28 13.62 1.85 23.39
C ASP A 28 12.66 1.17 24.37
N ALA A 29 11.76 1.94 24.99
CA ALA A 29 10.79 1.43 25.94
C ALA A 29 9.75 0.48 25.32
N VAL A 30 9.42 0.64 24.04
CA VAL A 30 8.40 -0.14 23.33
C VAL A 30 8.99 -1.15 22.35
N TYR A 31 10.23 -0.99 21.92
CA TYR A 31 10.87 -1.77 20.87
C TYR A 31 10.79 -3.27 21.11
N ARG A 32 11.12 -3.73 22.31
CA ARG A 32 11.13 -5.17 22.61
C ARG A 32 9.75 -5.80 22.38
N GLN A 33 8.68 -5.15 22.83
CA GLN A 33 7.32 -5.66 22.66
C GLN A 33 6.86 -5.61 21.20
N ALA A 34 7.25 -4.58 20.45
CA ALA A 34 6.98 -4.48 19.03
C ALA A 34 7.73 -5.56 18.24
N HIS A 35 8.99 -5.82 18.56
CA HIS A 35 9.79 -6.87 17.92
C HIS A 35 9.28 -8.28 18.27
N GLU A 36 8.86 -8.53 19.50
CA GLU A 36 8.19 -9.79 19.88
C GLU A 36 6.90 -10.02 19.08
N LEU A 37 6.12 -8.95 18.86
CA LEU A 37 4.94 -9.02 17.99
C LEU A 37 5.29 -9.32 16.54
N TYR A 38 6.31 -8.64 15.99
CA TYR A 38 6.81 -8.94 14.65
C TYR A 38 7.14 -10.43 14.48
N LEU A 39 7.91 -11.02 15.40
CA LEU A 39 8.28 -12.44 15.34
C LEU A 39 7.06 -13.37 15.43
N ASP A 40 6.07 -13.03 16.27
CA ASP A 40 4.85 -13.79 16.42
C ASP A 40 3.97 -13.76 15.16
N LEU A 41 3.87 -12.60 14.49
CA LEU A 41 3.14 -12.45 13.24
C LEU A 41 3.87 -13.14 12.08
N HIS A 42 5.18 -12.95 11.97
CA HIS A 42 6.00 -13.55 10.91
C HIS A 42 5.91 -15.08 10.88
N GLN A 43 5.83 -15.71 12.06
CA GLN A 43 5.68 -17.16 12.19
C GLN A 43 4.26 -17.68 11.98
N ALA A 44 3.25 -16.81 12.01
CA ALA A 44 1.85 -17.17 11.93
C ALA A 44 1.09 -16.26 10.92
N PRO A 45 1.55 -16.13 9.67
CA PRO A 45 0.91 -15.29 8.66
C PRO A 45 -0.43 -15.88 8.21
N GLU A 46 -1.37 -15.00 7.86
CA GLU A 46 -2.68 -15.36 7.35
C GLU A 46 -2.94 -14.70 5.99
N LEU A 47 -3.61 -15.43 5.08
CA LEU A 47 -3.94 -14.93 3.74
C LEU A 47 -4.98 -13.79 3.78
N SER A 48 -5.03 -12.99 2.71
CA SER A 48 -6.05 -11.95 2.50
C SER A 48 -7.47 -12.47 2.74
N GLY A 49 -8.25 -11.74 3.55
CA GLY A 49 -9.61 -12.14 3.93
C GLY A 49 -9.69 -13.20 5.04
N HIS A 50 -8.58 -13.75 5.48
CA HIS A 50 -8.50 -14.81 6.51
C HIS A 50 -7.72 -14.39 7.77
N GLU A 51 -7.45 -13.10 7.97
CA GLU A 51 -6.55 -12.50 8.97
C GLU A 51 -7.16 -12.48 10.39
N ALA A 52 -8.00 -13.45 10.74
CA ALA A 52 -8.75 -13.44 11.99
C ALA A 52 -7.87 -13.45 13.25
N GLN A 53 -6.78 -14.22 13.27
CA GLN A 53 -5.86 -14.27 14.40
C GLN A 53 -4.96 -13.03 14.46
N THR A 54 -4.47 -12.57 13.30
CA THR A 54 -3.69 -11.34 13.17
C THR A 54 -4.48 -10.14 13.69
N ALA A 55 -5.74 -9.99 13.26
CA ALA A 55 -6.67 -8.96 13.73
C ALA A 55 -6.90 -9.05 15.24
N SER A 56 -7.13 -10.25 15.77
CA SER A 56 -7.34 -10.47 17.20
C SER A 56 -6.10 -10.13 18.04
N LYS A 57 -4.90 -10.49 17.58
CA LYS A 57 -3.63 -10.13 18.22
C LYS A 57 -3.44 -8.61 18.26
N LEU A 58 -3.68 -7.92 17.14
CA LEU A 58 -3.66 -6.45 17.06
C LEU A 58 -4.68 -5.85 18.05
N ALA A 59 -5.93 -6.27 17.97
CA ALA A 59 -7.02 -5.78 18.82
C ALA A 59 -6.71 -5.94 20.31
N ALA A 60 -6.21 -7.09 20.73
CA ALA A 60 -5.84 -7.35 22.11
C ALA A 60 -4.76 -6.39 22.61
N ARG A 61 -3.71 -6.14 21.81
CA ARG A 61 -2.64 -5.20 22.16
C ARG A 61 -3.15 -3.77 22.28
N LEU A 62 -3.97 -3.31 21.36
CA LEU A 62 -4.54 -1.97 21.39
C LEU A 62 -5.48 -1.76 22.58
N ARG A 63 -6.25 -2.78 22.97
CA ARG A 63 -7.08 -2.73 24.20
C ARG A 63 -6.25 -2.57 25.45
N THR A 64 -5.11 -3.26 25.57
CA THR A 64 -4.22 -3.12 26.74
C THR A 64 -3.58 -1.74 26.84
N LEU A 65 -3.47 -1.02 25.72
CA LEU A 65 -2.99 0.36 25.64
C LEU A 65 -4.11 1.41 25.87
N GLY A 66 -5.35 0.97 26.13
CA GLY A 66 -6.47 1.86 26.45
C GLY A 66 -7.24 2.40 25.25
N TYR A 67 -7.04 1.84 24.05
CA TYR A 67 -7.84 2.19 22.87
C TYR A 67 -9.24 1.56 22.93
N GLU A 68 -10.24 2.28 22.45
CA GLU A 68 -11.58 1.74 22.14
C GLU A 68 -11.49 0.94 20.84
N VAL A 69 -11.55 -0.40 20.91
CA VAL A 69 -11.28 -1.28 19.76
C VAL A 69 -12.57 -1.95 19.26
N THR A 70 -12.80 -1.82 17.96
CA THR A 70 -13.85 -2.53 17.22
C THR A 70 -13.21 -3.47 16.20
N GLU A 71 -13.52 -4.74 16.26
CA GLU A 71 -13.14 -5.77 15.29
C GLU A 71 -14.21 -5.95 14.22
N HIS A 72 -13.88 -6.69 13.17
CA HIS A 72 -14.78 -7.03 12.06
C HIS A 72 -15.28 -5.82 11.25
N VAL A 73 -14.42 -4.82 11.06
CA VAL A 73 -14.71 -3.66 10.21
C VAL A 73 -14.29 -3.99 8.78
N GLY A 74 -15.25 -4.22 7.90
CA GLY A 74 -15.00 -4.61 6.51
C GLY A 74 -14.43 -6.03 6.35
N GLY A 75 -14.82 -6.95 7.22
CA GLY A 75 -14.33 -8.33 7.28
C GLY A 75 -13.53 -8.58 8.55
N THR A 76 -12.25 -8.91 8.45
CA THR A 76 -11.35 -9.13 9.59
C THR A 76 -10.72 -7.83 10.12
N GLY A 77 -11.03 -6.68 9.53
CA GLY A 77 -10.43 -5.41 9.88
C GLY A 77 -10.68 -4.93 11.30
N VAL A 78 -9.79 -4.09 11.80
CA VAL A 78 -9.80 -3.51 13.15
C VAL A 78 -9.78 -1.99 13.05
N ALA A 79 -10.63 -1.33 13.85
CA ALA A 79 -10.56 0.12 14.08
C ALA A 79 -10.41 0.38 15.58
N ALA A 80 -9.46 1.21 15.97
CA ALA A 80 -9.18 1.54 17.35
C ALA A 80 -9.04 3.07 17.52
N ILE A 81 -9.66 3.59 18.56
CA ILE A 81 -9.75 5.03 18.81
C ILE A 81 -9.17 5.37 20.19
N LEU A 82 -8.29 6.35 20.22
CA LEU A 82 -7.83 6.98 21.46
C LEU A 82 -8.12 8.48 21.39
N ARG A 83 -8.92 8.99 22.32
CA ARG A 83 -9.27 10.42 22.41
C ARG A 83 -8.45 11.10 23.50
N ASN A 84 -7.84 12.22 23.15
CA ASN A 84 -7.05 13.03 24.06
C ASN A 84 -7.35 14.53 23.89
N GLY A 85 -8.49 14.96 24.40
CA GLY A 85 -8.94 16.35 24.30
C GLY A 85 -9.47 16.73 22.91
N THR A 86 -9.58 18.05 22.69
CA THR A 86 -10.03 18.63 21.43
C THR A 86 -8.86 18.79 20.46
N GLY A 87 -9.05 18.46 19.19
CA GLY A 87 -8.03 18.55 18.16
C GLY A 87 -8.44 17.80 16.89
N PRO A 88 -7.53 17.68 15.92
CA PRO A 88 -7.80 16.93 14.70
C PRO A 88 -7.94 15.44 14.97
N THR A 89 -8.57 14.76 14.02
CA THR A 89 -8.56 13.29 13.94
C THR A 89 -7.49 12.85 12.96
N VAL A 90 -6.55 12.03 13.40
CA VAL A 90 -5.48 11.49 12.55
C VAL A 90 -5.58 9.97 12.52
N MET A 91 -5.61 9.40 11.32
CA MET A 91 -5.63 7.96 11.09
C MET A 91 -4.22 7.47 10.79
N LEU A 92 -3.80 6.39 11.45
CA LEU A 92 -2.63 5.59 11.08
C LEU A 92 -3.11 4.19 10.66
N ARG A 93 -2.65 3.72 9.50
CA ARG A 93 -3.06 2.43 8.91
C ARG A 93 -1.89 1.48 8.78
N SER A 94 -2.15 0.20 9.06
CA SER A 94 -1.35 -0.95 8.66
C SER A 94 -2.23 -2.00 8.01
N GLU A 95 -1.67 -2.76 7.08
CA GLU A 95 -2.25 -3.97 6.49
C GLU A 95 -2.14 -5.14 7.46
N LEU A 96 -2.98 -6.20 7.26
CA LEU A 96 -2.98 -7.38 8.12
C LEU A 96 -2.57 -8.66 7.42
N ASP A 97 -2.70 -8.72 6.10
CA ASP A 97 -2.64 -9.93 5.29
C ASP A 97 -1.22 -10.32 4.86
N ALA A 98 -1.11 -11.57 4.45
CA ALA A 98 0.09 -12.19 3.92
C ALA A 98 -0.20 -12.88 2.58
N LEU A 99 0.85 -13.36 1.92
CA LEU A 99 0.82 -13.86 0.55
C LEU A 99 0.99 -15.38 0.47
N PRO A 100 0.44 -16.03 -0.58
CA PRO A 100 0.63 -17.46 -0.85
C PRO A 100 2.04 -17.74 -1.42
N VAL A 101 3.07 -17.44 -0.63
CA VAL A 101 4.49 -17.58 -1.00
C VAL A 101 5.19 -18.53 -0.04
N GLU A 102 6.02 -19.47 -0.58
CA GLU A 102 6.88 -20.32 0.23
C GLU A 102 8.13 -19.55 0.68
N GLU A 103 8.29 -19.36 1.97
CA GLU A 103 9.44 -18.64 2.50
C GLU A 103 10.73 -19.43 2.35
N LYS A 104 11.78 -18.77 1.82
CA LYS A 104 13.11 -19.33 1.57
C LYS A 104 14.23 -18.42 2.12
N THR A 105 13.91 -17.55 3.07
CA THR A 105 14.84 -16.60 3.66
C THR A 105 15.96 -17.26 4.46
N GLY A 106 15.70 -18.45 5.04
CA GLY A 106 16.64 -19.13 5.94
C GLY A 106 16.64 -18.55 7.36
N LEU A 107 15.71 -17.65 7.70
CA LEU A 107 15.57 -17.11 9.04
C LEU A 107 15.16 -18.20 10.03
N SER A 108 15.65 -18.12 11.27
CA SER A 108 15.32 -19.09 12.33
C SER A 108 13.84 -19.08 12.72
N TYR A 109 13.16 -17.99 12.42
CA TYR A 109 11.72 -17.75 12.66
C TYR A 109 10.90 -17.73 11.37
N ALA A 110 11.45 -18.21 10.26
CA ALA A 110 10.75 -18.28 8.97
C ALA A 110 9.40 -19.01 9.10
N SER A 111 8.40 -18.52 8.35
CA SER A 111 7.08 -19.14 8.31
C SER A 111 7.13 -20.57 7.76
N LYS A 112 6.36 -21.44 8.39
CA LYS A 112 6.07 -22.81 7.93
C LYS A 112 4.58 -23.04 7.75
N VAL A 113 3.81 -21.95 7.78
CA VAL A 113 2.36 -22.00 7.69
C VAL A 113 1.94 -22.43 6.29
N ARG A 114 0.91 -23.25 6.24
CA ARG A 114 0.16 -23.58 5.05
C ARG A 114 -1.31 -23.35 5.31
N ALA A 115 -2.03 -22.84 4.34
CA ALA A 115 -3.46 -22.56 4.43
C ALA A 115 -4.15 -22.93 3.11
N GLN A 116 -5.48 -23.06 3.14
CA GLN A 116 -6.26 -23.15 1.91
C GLN A 116 -6.58 -21.72 1.43
N ASP A 117 -6.33 -21.49 0.15
CA ASP A 117 -6.77 -20.28 -0.53
C ASP A 117 -8.27 -20.33 -0.88
N ASP A 118 -8.80 -19.26 -1.44
CA ASP A 118 -10.23 -19.17 -1.85
C ASP A 118 -10.61 -20.20 -2.95
N ALA A 119 -9.63 -20.77 -3.65
CA ALA A 119 -9.86 -21.86 -4.62
C ALA A 119 -9.80 -23.24 -3.95
N GLY A 120 -9.53 -23.32 -2.65
CA GLY A 120 -9.36 -24.56 -1.89
C GLY A 120 -8.03 -25.27 -2.11
N LEU A 121 -7.03 -24.56 -2.65
CA LEU A 121 -5.69 -25.10 -2.83
C LEU A 121 -4.87 -24.90 -1.54
N ASP A 122 -4.15 -25.94 -1.13
CA ASP A 122 -3.20 -25.86 -0.02
C ASP A 122 -1.93 -25.13 -0.47
N VAL A 123 -1.71 -23.92 0.08
CA VAL A 123 -0.61 -23.05 -0.28
C VAL A 123 0.24 -22.68 0.93
N PRO A 124 1.56 -22.47 0.77
CA PRO A 124 2.40 -21.90 1.82
C PRO A 124 2.06 -20.41 2.02
N VAL A 125 2.29 -19.88 3.22
CA VAL A 125 1.98 -18.48 3.54
C VAL A 125 3.19 -17.77 4.14
N MET A 126 3.47 -16.56 3.67
CA MET A 126 4.58 -15.73 4.12
C MET A 126 4.19 -14.24 4.12
N HIS A 127 4.63 -13.48 5.12
CA HIS A 127 4.62 -12.02 5.06
C HIS A 127 5.69 -11.49 4.08
N ALA A 128 5.52 -11.83 2.78
CA ALA A 128 6.47 -11.45 1.74
C ALA A 128 6.38 -9.97 1.32
N CYS A 129 5.41 -9.22 1.88
CA CYS A 129 5.28 -7.78 1.69
C CYS A 129 5.70 -6.95 2.92
N GLY A 130 5.92 -7.61 4.08
CA GLY A 130 6.39 -6.96 5.31
C GLY A 130 5.29 -6.34 6.16
N HIS A 131 4.02 -6.76 5.99
CA HIS A 131 2.89 -6.24 6.78
C HIS A 131 3.01 -6.58 8.27
N ASP A 132 3.67 -7.66 8.65
CA ASP A 132 4.07 -7.97 10.02
C ASP A 132 4.92 -6.87 10.68
N LEU A 133 5.86 -6.29 9.92
CA LEU A 133 6.67 -5.16 10.37
C LEU A 133 5.83 -3.89 10.48
N HIS A 134 4.90 -3.67 9.55
CA HIS A 134 3.97 -2.52 9.61
C HIS A 134 3.06 -2.59 10.82
N ILE A 135 2.47 -3.76 11.13
CA ILE A 135 1.66 -3.99 12.33
C ILE A 135 2.47 -3.75 13.60
N ALA A 136 3.71 -4.28 13.63
CA ALA A 136 4.60 -4.11 14.78
C ALA A 136 4.97 -2.62 14.99
N SER A 137 5.20 -1.86 13.89
CA SER A 137 5.44 -0.42 13.92
C SER A 137 4.21 0.33 14.47
N LEU A 138 3.03 0.04 13.92
CA LEU A 138 1.77 0.64 14.38
C LEU A 138 1.54 0.40 15.88
N VAL A 139 1.76 -0.83 16.39
CA VAL A 139 1.59 -1.14 17.82
C VAL A 139 2.64 -0.45 18.69
N GLY A 140 3.90 -0.40 18.23
CA GLY A 140 4.96 0.36 18.91
C GLY A 140 4.61 1.84 19.00
N THR A 141 4.16 2.42 17.89
CA THR A 141 3.65 3.80 17.81
C THR A 141 2.44 4.02 18.71
N ALA A 142 1.48 3.11 18.71
CA ALA A 142 0.32 3.16 19.60
C ALA A 142 0.72 3.20 21.09
N ALA A 143 1.72 2.42 21.47
CA ALA A 143 2.24 2.39 22.83
C ALA A 143 2.91 3.72 23.21
N VAL A 144 3.78 4.27 22.35
CA VAL A 144 4.40 5.58 22.59
C VAL A 144 3.34 6.66 22.76
N MET A 145 2.33 6.71 21.87
CA MET A 145 1.27 7.72 21.90
C MET A 145 0.38 7.58 23.14
N ALA A 146 0.04 6.36 23.55
CA ALA A 146 -0.78 6.09 24.74
C ALA A 146 -0.06 6.44 26.05
N HIS A 147 1.26 6.20 26.14
CA HIS A 147 2.05 6.50 27.32
C HIS A 147 2.42 7.99 27.47
N ASN A 148 2.36 8.76 26.38
CA ASN A 148 2.79 10.15 26.33
C ASN A 148 1.66 11.09 25.89
N GLN A 149 0.47 10.96 26.49
CA GLN A 149 -0.71 11.75 26.10
C GLN A 149 -0.52 13.25 26.32
N ASP A 150 0.36 13.68 27.23
CA ASP A 150 0.69 15.10 27.44
C ASP A 150 1.40 15.74 26.23
N ALA A 151 1.92 14.91 25.30
CA ALA A 151 2.65 15.37 24.11
C ALA A 151 1.77 15.64 22.89
N TRP A 152 0.45 15.43 22.97
CA TRP A 152 -0.45 15.60 21.82
C TRP A 152 -1.91 15.81 22.24
N HIS A 153 -2.76 16.33 21.32
CA HIS A 153 -4.19 16.52 21.53
C HIS A 153 -4.99 16.11 20.31
N GLY A 154 -6.25 15.69 20.48
CA GLY A 154 -7.14 15.29 19.41
C GLY A 154 -7.55 13.83 19.48
N THR A 155 -7.81 13.23 18.33
CA THR A 155 -8.22 11.83 18.21
C THR A 155 -7.23 11.06 17.33
N LEU A 156 -6.63 10.00 17.88
CA LEU A 156 -5.85 9.03 17.11
C LEU A 156 -6.74 7.84 16.76
N MET A 157 -6.83 7.56 15.46
CA MET A 157 -7.53 6.42 14.91
C MET A 157 -6.50 5.45 14.30
N LEU A 158 -6.45 4.22 14.80
CA LEU A 158 -5.59 3.18 14.27
C LEU A 158 -6.42 2.17 13.48
N ILE A 159 -5.93 1.77 12.31
CA ILE A 159 -6.61 0.82 11.44
C ILE A 159 -5.69 -0.35 11.15
N GLY A 160 -6.18 -1.58 11.43
CA GLY A 160 -5.70 -2.80 10.84
C GLY A 160 -6.58 -3.13 9.65
N GLN A 161 -6.07 -2.93 8.44
CA GLN A 161 -6.81 -3.15 7.20
C GLN A 161 -6.60 -4.57 6.69
N PRO A 162 -7.67 -5.34 6.40
CA PRO A 162 -7.57 -6.67 5.79
C PRO A 162 -7.32 -6.58 4.28
N ALA A 163 -6.95 -7.69 3.66
CA ALA A 163 -7.07 -7.97 2.22
C ALA A 163 -6.51 -6.86 1.30
N GLU A 164 -5.34 -6.32 1.64
CA GLU A 164 -4.64 -5.34 0.80
C GLU A 164 -4.14 -5.99 -0.49
N GLU A 165 -3.54 -7.17 -0.41
CA GLU A 165 -2.94 -7.91 -1.52
C GLU A 165 -3.94 -8.37 -2.59
N THR A 166 -5.24 -8.31 -2.26
CA THR A 166 -6.35 -8.51 -3.21
C THR A 166 -7.03 -7.20 -3.63
N ILE A 167 -6.51 -6.03 -3.20
CA ILE A 167 -7.02 -4.69 -3.56
C ILE A 167 -8.50 -4.50 -3.17
N THR A 168 -8.95 -5.12 -2.08
CA THR A 168 -10.37 -5.14 -1.69
C THR A 168 -10.64 -4.61 -0.29
N GLY A 169 -9.67 -4.69 0.61
CA GLY A 169 -9.88 -4.47 2.04
C GLY A 169 -10.24 -3.05 2.42
N ALA A 170 -9.55 -2.06 1.88
CA ALA A 170 -9.87 -0.65 2.17
C ALA A 170 -11.29 -0.28 1.71
N LYS A 171 -11.68 -0.73 0.52
CA LYS A 171 -13.07 -0.54 0.02
C LYS A 171 -14.08 -1.26 0.88
N ALA A 172 -13.77 -2.46 1.37
CA ALA A 172 -14.64 -3.21 2.28
C ALA A 172 -14.85 -2.46 3.61
N MET A 173 -13.77 -1.90 4.20
CA MET A 173 -13.88 -1.08 5.41
C MET A 173 -14.70 0.19 5.18
N VAL A 174 -14.49 0.90 4.07
CA VAL A 174 -15.29 2.09 3.71
C VAL A 174 -16.77 1.72 3.53
N LYS A 175 -17.06 0.62 2.84
CA LYS A 175 -18.42 0.12 2.61
C LYS A 175 -19.12 -0.30 3.92
N ASP A 176 -18.37 -0.84 4.88
CA ASP A 176 -18.88 -1.18 6.22
C ASP A 176 -19.07 0.05 7.13
N GLY A 177 -18.84 1.23 6.59
CA GLY A 177 -19.10 2.49 7.28
C GLY A 177 -17.95 3.01 8.13
N LEU A 178 -16.69 2.73 7.79
CA LEU A 178 -15.52 3.19 8.53
C LEU A 178 -15.58 4.68 8.88
N PHE A 179 -16.01 5.54 7.96
CA PHE A 179 -16.09 6.98 8.17
C PHE A 179 -17.51 7.51 8.49
N THR A 180 -18.44 6.61 8.80
CA THR A 180 -19.77 6.95 9.30
C THR A 180 -20.03 6.41 10.70
N ARG A 181 -19.38 5.31 11.06
CA ARG A 181 -19.42 4.70 12.41
C ARG A 181 -18.36 5.28 13.33
N PHE A 182 -17.23 5.73 12.75
CA PHE A 182 -16.10 6.30 13.46
C PHE A 182 -15.84 7.74 13.01
N PRO A 183 -15.09 8.54 13.80
CA PRO A 183 -14.70 9.89 13.40
C PRO A 183 -13.97 9.88 12.06
N LYS A 184 -14.45 10.67 11.09
CA LYS A 184 -13.76 10.81 9.81
C LYS A 184 -12.43 11.54 10.03
N PRO A 185 -11.29 11.00 9.58
CA PRO A 185 -9.99 11.62 9.82
C PRO A 185 -9.77 12.86 8.93
N ASP A 186 -9.13 13.85 9.50
CA ASP A 186 -8.61 15.02 8.78
C ASP A 186 -7.37 14.65 7.97
N PHE A 187 -6.56 13.73 8.53
CA PHE A 187 -5.33 13.23 7.92
C PHE A 187 -5.24 11.71 8.04
N GLY A 188 -4.68 11.08 7.01
CA GLY A 188 -4.38 9.66 6.97
C GLY A 188 -2.90 9.42 6.74
N ILE A 189 -2.32 8.50 7.51
CA ILE A 189 -0.90 8.15 7.47
C ILE A 189 -0.77 6.65 7.26
N ALA A 190 0.18 6.25 6.42
CA ALA A 190 0.63 4.88 6.30
C ALA A 190 2.10 4.84 5.87
N LEU A 191 2.75 3.72 6.11
CA LEU A 191 4.10 3.43 5.62
C LEU A 191 4.11 2.13 4.83
N HIS A 192 5.15 1.93 4.02
CA HIS A 192 5.42 0.63 3.42
C HIS A 192 6.92 0.34 3.40
N VAL A 193 7.32 -0.84 3.89
CA VAL A 193 8.72 -1.27 3.90
C VAL A 193 9.12 -1.83 2.54
N GLY A 194 10.35 -1.50 2.11
CA GLY A 194 10.93 -2.01 0.88
C GLY A 194 12.46 -2.03 0.92
N ASN A 195 13.07 -2.75 -0.02
CA ASN A 195 14.53 -2.90 -0.11
C ASN A 195 15.20 -1.87 -1.03
N GLU A 196 14.51 -0.80 -1.41
CA GLU A 196 15.03 0.30 -2.23
C GLU A 196 15.84 1.31 -1.43
N LEU A 197 15.55 1.42 -0.12
CA LEU A 197 16.23 2.27 0.84
C LEU A 197 16.90 1.45 1.93
N PRO A 198 18.02 1.95 2.48
CA PRO A 198 18.63 1.36 3.67
C PRO A 198 17.67 1.33 4.85
N ALA A 199 17.70 0.28 5.65
CA ALA A 199 16.97 0.22 6.92
C ALA A 199 17.39 1.39 7.82
N GLY A 200 16.42 2.02 8.47
CA GLY A 200 16.62 3.26 9.23
C GLY A 200 16.32 4.53 8.45
N GLN A 201 16.11 4.46 7.13
CA GLN A 201 15.73 5.61 6.30
C GLN A 201 14.25 5.61 5.95
N VAL A 202 13.70 6.78 5.65
CA VAL A 202 12.35 6.96 5.12
C VAL A 202 12.37 7.76 3.82
N GLY A 203 11.51 7.38 2.89
CA GLY A 203 11.33 8.02 1.59
C GLY A 203 10.06 8.87 1.54
N ILE A 204 10.17 10.10 1.07
CA ILE A 204 9.05 11.03 0.90
C ILE A 204 8.85 11.30 -0.58
N THR A 205 7.65 11.04 -1.08
CA THR A 205 7.21 11.34 -2.46
C THR A 205 6.00 12.28 -2.41
N PRO A 206 6.16 13.62 -2.57
CA PRO A 206 5.02 14.52 -2.68
C PRO A 206 4.25 14.29 -3.99
N GLY A 207 2.92 14.34 -3.94
CA GLY A 207 2.08 14.06 -5.10
C GLY A 207 1.79 12.58 -5.26
N VAL A 208 1.87 12.09 -6.49
CA VAL A 208 1.63 10.66 -6.77
C VAL A 208 2.71 9.81 -6.13
N TYR A 209 2.32 8.87 -5.27
CA TYR A 209 3.23 7.94 -4.61
C TYR A 209 3.42 6.64 -5.40
N ASN A 210 2.31 6.07 -5.93
CA ASN A 210 2.34 4.82 -6.69
C ASN A 210 1.38 4.85 -7.89
N THR A 211 1.38 3.79 -8.73
CA THR A 211 0.45 3.72 -9.85
C THR A 211 -0.95 3.37 -9.41
N ASN A 212 -1.94 3.82 -10.21
CA ASN A 212 -3.22 3.12 -10.25
C ASN A 212 -3.06 1.74 -10.91
N SER A 213 -4.05 0.90 -10.74
CA SER A 213 -4.12 -0.43 -11.33
C SER A 213 -5.51 -0.69 -11.87
N ASP A 214 -5.58 -1.28 -13.07
CA ASP A 214 -6.83 -1.82 -13.61
C ASP A 214 -6.55 -3.22 -14.19
N SER A 215 -7.42 -4.16 -13.84
CA SER A 215 -7.46 -5.52 -14.38
C SER A 215 -8.63 -5.65 -15.32
N ILE A 216 -8.36 -5.81 -16.62
CA ILE A 216 -9.37 -5.79 -17.67
C ILE A 216 -9.45 -7.16 -18.33
N ARG A 217 -10.67 -7.67 -18.50
CA ARG A 217 -10.97 -8.84 -19.31
C ARG A 217 -11.65 -8.40 -20.59
N ILE A 218 -11.17 -8.91 -21.75
CA ILE A 218 -11.78 -8.68 -23.05
C ILE A 218 -12.17 -10.04 -23.63
N THR A 219 -13.45 -10.24 -23.90
CA THR A 219 -13.96 -11.41 -24.63
C THR A 219 -14.37 -10.99 -26.04
N ILE A 220 -13.67 -11.51 -27.04
CA ILE A 220 -13.98 -11.33 -28.44
C ILE A 220 -14.82 -12.51 -28.90
N PHE A 221 -15.94 -12.22 -29.56
CA PHE A 221 -16.86 -13.22 -30.09
C PHE A 221 -16.62 -13.46 -31.57
N GLY A 222 -16.61 -14.71 -31.95
CA GLY A 222 -16.51 -15.19 -33.32
C GLY A 222 -17.67 -16.07 -33.72
N ARG A 223 -17.50 -16.77 -34.81
CA ARG A 223 -18.35 -17.87 -35.27
C ARG A 223 -17.44 -19.05 -35.61
N GLY A 224 -17.48 -20.08 -34.76
CA GLY A 224 -16.63 -21.24 -34.84
C GLY A 224 -16.96 -22.15 -36.03
N GLY A 225 -16.05 -23.11 -36.28
CA GLY A 225 -16.22 -24.07 -37.34
C GLY A 225 -14.95 -24.90 -37.61
N HIS A 226 -14.96 -25.57 -38.74
CA HIS A 226 -13.84 -26.44 -39.13
C HIS A 226 -12.67 -25.59 -39.62
N GLY A 227 -11.45 -25.81 -39.11
CA GLY A 227 -10.26 -25.02 -39.42
C GLY A 227 -9.86 -25.02 -40.91
N SER A 228 -10.32 -26.04 -41.70
CA SER A 228 -10.11 -26.06 -43.16
C SER A 228 -11.16 -25.29 -43.97
N GLN A 229 -12.19 -24.70 -43.28
CA GLN A 229 -13.27 -23.95 -43.93
C GLN A 229 -13.38 -22.54 -43.30
N PRO A 230 -12.30 -21.70 -43.25
CA PRO A 230 -12.30 -20.44 -42.58
C PRO A 230 -13.29 -19.41 -43.19
N ASN A 231 -13.61 -19.55 -44.47
CA ASN A 231 -14.57 -18.72 -45.17
C ASN A 231 -16.02 -18.79 -44.62
N SER A 232 -16.36 -19.88 -43.90
CA SER A 232 -17.68 -20.07 -43.26
C SER A 232 -17.71 -19.61 -41.80
N THR A 233 -16.60 -19.09 -41.28
CA THR A 233 -16.38 -18.74 -39.86
C THR A 233 -16.07 -17.27 -39.69
N VAL A 234 -15.98 -16.85 -38.43
CA VAL A 234 -15.32 -15.59 -38.00
C VAL A 234 -14.35 -15.96 -36.90
N ASP A 235 -13.07 -15.90 -37.19
CA ASP A 235 -12.03 -16.40 -36.28
C ASP A 235 -11.69 -15.38 -35.19
N PRO A 236 -12.12 -15.62 -33.92
CA PRO A 236 -11.84 -14.70 -32.84
C PRO A 236 -10.38 -14.68 -32.41
N ILE A 237 -9.59 -15.72 -32.76
CA ILE A 237 -8.14 -15.76 -32.46
C ILE A 237 -7.42 -14.72 -33.33
N VAL A 238 -7.76 -14.65 -34.61
CA VAL A 238 -7.18 -13.63 -35.52
C VAL A 238 -7.55 -12.22 -35.08
N ILE A 239 -8.80 -12.01 -34.67
CA ILE A 239 -9.25 -10.70 -34.14
C ILE A 239 -8.50 -10.37 -32.86
N ALA A 240 -8.35 -11.32 -31.93
CA ALA A 240 -7.60 -11.13 -30.68
C ALA A 240 -6.13 -10.76 -30.95
N ALA A 241 -5.47 -11.44 -31.87
CA ALA A 241 -4.08 -11.16 -32.23
C ALA A 241 -3.91 -9.71 -32.78
N ARG A 242 -4.81 -9.26 -33.64
CA ARG A 242 -4.83 -7.87 -34.12
C ARG A 242 -5.11 -6.89 -33.01
N THR A 243 -6.07 -7.18 -32.15
CA THR A 243 -6.39 -6.35 -30.96
C THR A 243 -5.15 -6.18 -30.10
N ILE A 244 -4.42 -7.25 -29.78
CA ILE A 244 -3.18 -7.19 -28.98
C ILE A 244 -2.16 -6.24 -29.60
N LEU A 245 -1.91 -6.35 -30.90
CA LEU A 245 -0.96 -5.47 -31.60
C LEU A 245 -1.42 -4.02 -31.59
N SER A 246 -2.70 -3.77 -31.87
CA SER A 246 -3.28 -2.41 -31.88
C SER A 246 -3.27 -1.78 -30.50
N LEU A 247 -3.49 -2.53 -29.43
CA LEU A 247 -3.42 -2.01 -28.05
C LEU A 247 -2.02 -1.49 -27.69
N GLN A 248 -0.93 -2.02 -28.28
CA GLN A 248 0.43 -1.49 -28.05
C GLN A 248 0.61 -0.06 -28.59
N THR A 249 -0.24 0.38 -29.50
CA THR A 249 -0.19 1.76 -30.04
C THR A 249 -0.69 2.79 -29.04
N ILE A 250 -1.44 2.42 -28.04
CA ILE A 250 -1.92 3.34 -26.99
C ILE A 250 -0.74 4.05 -26.33
N VAL A 251 0.19 3.26 -25.77
CA VAL A 251 1.36 3.82 -25.08
C VAL A 251 2.31 4.50 -26.04
N SER A 252 2.51 3.92 -27.25
CA SER A 252 3.52 4.43 -28.18
C SER A 252 3.03 5.61 -29.05
N ARG A 253 1.71 5.87 -29.18
CA ARG A 253 1.14 6.85 -30.10
C ARG A 253 0.10 7.78 -29.51
N GLU A 254 -0.55 7.42 -28.41
CA GLU A 254 -1.65 8.20 -27.84
C GLU A 254 -1.28 8.84 -26.49
N VAL A 255 -0.50 8.14 -25.65
CA VAL A 255 -0.02 8.71 -24.38
C VAL A 255 1.07 9.74 -24.67
N LYS A 256 0.96 10.92 -24.03
CA LYS A 256 1.93 12.00 -24.18
C LYS A 256 3.33 11.54 -23.76
N PRO A 257 4.38 11.81 -24.56
CA PRO A 257 5.75 11.51 -24.16
C PRO A 257 6.12 12.10 -22.80
N GLY A 258 6.69 11.25 -21.92
CA GLY A 258 7.00 11.62 -20.54
C GLY A 258 5.91 11.26 -19.52
N GLU A 259 4.71 10.90 -19.95
CA GLU A 259 3.70 10.33 -19.05
C GLU A 259 3.87 8.81 -18.97
N ALA A 260 3.83 8.26 -17.76
CA ALA A 260 3.95 6.82 -17.56
C ALA A 260 2.60 6.12 -17.80
N ALA A 261 2.64 5.09 -18.64
CA ALA A 261 1.53 4.18 -18.86
C ALA A 261 2.04 2.78 -19.23
N VAL A 262 1.41 1.76 -18.71
CA VAL A 262 1.66 0.35 -19.03
C VAL A 262 0.36 -0.29 -19.46
N VAL A 263 0.38 -1.00 -20.60
CA VAL A 263 -0.72 -1.83 -21.08
C VAL A 263 -0.13 -3.19 -21.42
N THR A 264 -0.36 -4.18 -20.58
CA THR A 264 0.17 -5.53 -20.76
C THR A 264 -0.95 -6.53 -20.94
N VAL A 265 -0.92 -7.34 -22.01
CA VAL A 265 -1.77 -8.51 -22.14
C VAL A 265 -1.08 -9.68 -21.46
N GLY A 266 -1.57 -10.07 -20.29
CA GLY A 266 -0.94 -11.08 -19.44
C GLY A 266 -1.31 -12.51 -19.83
N TYR A 267 -2.49 -12.72 -20.43
CA TYR A 267 -2.89 -14.03 -20.95
C TYR A 267 -3.86 -13.92 -22.13
N VAL A 268 -3.90 -15.00 -22.93
CA VAL A 268 -4.90 -15.25 -23.96
C VAL A 268 -5.39 -16.68 -23.81
N ARG A 269 -6.70 -16.89 -23.88
CA ARG A 269 -7.36 -18.21 -23.83
C ARG A 269 -8.30 -18.35 -25.00
N ALA A 270 -8.03 -19.28 -25.91
CA ALA A 270 -8.86 -19.53 -27.09
C ALA A 270 -8.63 -20.92 -27.66
N GLY A 271 -9.69 -21.57 -28.10
CA GLY A 271 -9.66 -22.87 -28.79
C GLY A 271 -9.27 -24.04 -27.89
N THR A 272 -9.45 -25.23 -28.40
CA THR A 272 -9.16 -26.51 -27.71
C THR A 272 -8.41 -27.50 -28.58
N LYS A 273 -8.49 -27.36 -29.92
CA LYS A 273 -7.89 -28.26 -30.90
C LYS A 273 -7.49 -27.49 -32.16
N ASN A 274 -6.37 -27.86 -32.75
CA ASN A 274 -5.73 -27.17 -33.87
C ASN A 274 -6.56 -27.08 -35.16
N ASN A 275 -7.59 -27.92 -35.34
CA ASN A 275 -8.46 -27.93 -36.51
C ASN A 275 -9.88 -27.44 -36.22
N ILE A 276 -10.09 -26.73 -35.10
CA ILE A 276 -11.36 -26.12 -34.70
C ILE A 276 -11.15 -24.62 -34.48
N ILE A 277 -11.88 -23.78 -35.22
CA ILE A 277 -11.99 -22.36 -34.94
C ILE A 277 -13.02 -22.19 -33.82
N PRO A 278 -12.68 -21.51 -32.69
CA PRO A 278 -13.58 -21.35 -31.54
C PRO A 278 -14.63 -20.29 -31.75
N ASP A 279 -15.65 -20.25 -30.88
CA ASP A 279 -16.68 -19.20 -30.87
C ASP A 279 -16.25 -17.93 -30.14
N LYS A 280 -15.18 -17.99 -29.33
CA LYS A 280 -14.66 -16.85 -28.57
C LYS A 280 -13.16 -16.96 -28.31
N ALA A 281 -12.56 -15.78 -28.09
CA ALA A 281 -11.23 -15.64 -27.51
C ALA A 281 -11.30 -14.67 -26.34
N GLU A 282 -10.63 -15.00 -25.25
CA GLU A 282 -10.54 -14.16 -24.05
C GLU A 282 -9.11 -13.71 -23.84
N MET A 283 -8.91 -12.47 -23.43
CA MET A 283 -7.61 -11.95 -23.00
C MET A 283 -7.75 -11.13 -21.72
N GLY A 284 -6.75 -11.23 -20.86
CA GLY A 284 -6.63 -10.46 -19.62
C GLY A 284 -5.50 -9.45 -19.71
N LEU A 285 -5.78 -8.22 -19.31
CA LEU A 285 -4.85 -7.12 -19.34
C LEU A 285 -4.63 -6.56 -17.93
N THR A 286 -3.41 -6.07 -17.69
CA THR A 286 -3.14 -5.11 -16.61
C THR A 286 -2.78 -3.75 -17.19
N VAL A 287 -3.35 -2.71 -16.61
CA VAL A 287 -3.08 -1.30 -16.95
C VAL A 287 -2.53 -0.60 -15.73
N ARG A 288 -1.47 0.20 -15.90
CA ARG A 288 -0.88 1.03 -14.86
C ARG A 288 -0.65 2.44 -15.40
N THR A 289 -1.02 3.45 -14.63
CA THR A 289 -0.67 4.86 -14.90
C THR A 289 -0.47 5.59 -13.58
N TYR A 290 0.13 6.79 -13.60
CA TYR A 290 0.22 7.61 -12.40
C TYR A 290 -0.95 8.59 -12.28
N LYS A 291 -1.43 9.14 -13.40
CA LYS A 291 -2.44 10.20 -13.43
C LYS A 291 -3.79 9.67 -13.86
N ASP A 292 -4.85 10.16 -13.23
CA ASP A 292 -6.21 9.72 -13.57
C ASP A 292 -6.61 10.12 -15.00
N GLU A 293 -6.18 11.28 -15.50
CA GLU A 293 -6.45 11.71 -16.87
C GLU A 293 -5.82 10.75 -17.89
N VAL A 294 -4.60 10.26 -17.63
CA VAL A 294 -3.92 9.27 -18.48
C VAL A 294 -4.63 7.92 -18.38
N ARG A 295 -5.05 7.53 -17.18
CA ARG A 295 -5.85 6.32 -16.95
C ARG A 295 -7.13 6.32 -17.77
N GLN A 296 -7.94 7.38 -17.68
CA GLN A 296 -9.18 7.51 -18.44
C GLN A 296 -8.94 7.47 -19.95
N GLN A 297 -7.88 8.14 -20.42
CA GLN A 297 -7.48 8.09 -21.83
C GLN A 297 -7.15 6.66 -22.28
N VAL A 298 -6.34 5.93 -21.50
CA VAL A 298 -5.93 4.56 -21.82
C VAL A 298 -7.13 3.60 -21.81
N LEU A 299 -8.00 3.69 -20.80
CA LEU A 299 -9.21 2.84 -20.70
C LEU A 299 -10.16 3.09 -21.88
N ALA A 300 -10.39 4.35 -22.23
CA ALA A 300 -11.22 4.70 -23.39
C ALA A 300 -10.61 4.19 -24.72
N ALA A 301 -9.28 4.25 -24.88
CA ALA A 301 -8.58 3.75 -26.05
C ALA A 301 -8.68 2.21 -26.14
N ILE A 302 -8.56 1.48 -25.02
CA ILE A 302 -8.75 0.01 -24.98
C ILE A 302 -10.14 -0.36 -25.48
N ILE A 303 -11.19 0.31 -25.00
CA ILE A 303 -12.56 0.06 -25.42
C ILE A 303 -12.72 0.34 -26.93
N ARG A 304 -12.26 1.49 -27.41
CA ARG A 304 -12.36 1.92 -28.81
C ARG A 304 -11.64 0.95 -29.75
N ILE A 305 -10.40 0.59 -29.43
CA ILE A 305 -9.59 -0.30 -30.27
C ILE A 305 -10.21 -1.71 -30.30
N SER A 306 -10.62 -2.26 -29.16
CA SER A 306 -11.20 -3.59 -29.10
C SER A 306 -12.48 -3.69 -29.92
N LYS A 307 -13.35 -2.68 -29.87
CA LYS A 307 -14.56 -2.60 -30.69
C LYS A 307 -14.24 -2.47 -32.19
N ALA A 308 -13.27 -1.62 -32.54
CA ALA A 308 -12.86 -1.42 -33.92
C ALA A 308 -12.28 -2.69 -34.55
N GLU A 309 -11.40 -3.41 -33.85
CA GLU A 309 -10.82 -4.66 -34.36
C GLU A 309 -11.84 -5.79 -34.46
N ALA A 310 -12.79 -5.88 -33.51
CA ALA A 310 -13.89 -6.82 -33.59
C ALA A 310 -14.78 -6.54 -34.82
N ALA A 311 -15.15 -5.29 -35.06
CA ALA A 311 -15.93 -4.88 -36.22
C ALA A 311 -15.19 -5.14 -37.53
N ALA A 312 -13.90 -4.76 -37.62
CA ALA A 312 -13.04 -5.00 -38.79
C ALA A 312 -12.87 -6.49 -39.11
N GLY A 313 -12.91 -7.36 -38.09
CA GLY A 313 -12.85 -8.82 -38.24
C GLY A 313 -14.21 -9.48 -38.52
N GLY A 314 -15.30 -8.70 -38.60
CA GLY A 314 -16.65 -9.23 -38.84
C GLY A 314 -17.25 -9.97 -37.65
N ALA A 315 -16.87 -9.62 -36.43
CA ALA A 315 -17.40 -10.24 -35.22
C ALA A 315 -18.94 -10.14 -35.18
N PRO A 316 -19.67 -11.19 -34.76
CA PRO A 316 -21.13 -11.23 -34.79
C PRO A 316 -21.76 -10.27 -33.75
N LYS A 317 -21.00 -9.83 -32.76
CA LYS A 317 -21.38 -8.82 -31.75
C LYS A 317 -20.16 -8.10 -31.20
N GLU A 318 -20.39 -6.97 -30.52
CA GLU A 318 -19.33 -6.24 -29.82
C GLU A 318 -18.60 -7.10 -28.78
N PRO A 319 -17.30 -6.85 -28.55
CA PRO A 319 -16.57 -7.51 -27.48
C PRO A 319 -17.15 -7.14 -26.11
N LEU A 320 -17.15 -8.08 -25.17
CA LEU A 320 -17.39 -7.82 -23.76
C LEU A 320 -16.09 -7.34 -23.13
N ILE A 321 -16.11 -6.15 -22.53
CA ILE A 321 -14.95 -5.55 -21.87
C ILE A 321 -15.34 -5.26 -20.42
N GLU A 322 -14.66 -5.93 -19.51
CA GLU A 322 -14.92 -5.86 -18.07
C GLU A 322 -13.69 -5.33 -17.36
N ASN A 323 -13.80 -4.20 -16.69
CA ASN A 323 -12.82 -3.78 -15.67
C ASN A 323 -13.30 -4.36 -14.34
N TYR A 324 -12.74 -5.50 -13.93
CA TYR A 324 -13.25 -6.27 -12.80
C TYR A 324 -12.52 -6.01 -11.49
N GLU A 325 -11.38 -5.32 -11.55
CA GLU A 325 -10.57 -4.95 -10.40
C GLU A 325 -9.82 -3.66 -10.72
N GLY A 326 -9.79 -2.73 -9.77
CA GLY A 326 -9.05 -1.50 -9.98
C GLY A 326 -8.94 -0.66 -8.72
N THR A 327 -7.80 0.04 -8.61
CA THR A 327 -7.53 1.00 -7.55
C THR A 327 -6.93 2.28 -8.14
N ALA A 328 -7.23 3.42 -7.53
CA ALA A 328 -6.58 4.68 -7.87
C ALA A 328 -5.13 4.68 -7.36
N SER A 329 -4.33 5.62 -7.83
CA SER A 329 -3.01 5.87 -7.24
C SER A 329 -3.13 6.47 -5.84
N VAL A 330 -2.21 6.11 -4.95
CA VAL A 330 -2.04 6.82 -3.68
C VAL A 330 -1.46 8.20 -3.99
N TYR A 331 -2.10 9.24 -3.48
CA TYR A 331 -1.71 10.62 -3.69
C TYR A 331 -1.40 11.29 -2.36
N ASN A 332 -0.14 11.64 -2.17
CA ASN A 332 0.31 12.44 -1.05
C ASN A 332 0.00 13.91 -1.29
N ASP A 333 -0.77 14.53 -0.40
CA ASP A 333 -0.94 16.00 -0.43
C ASP A 333 0.43 16.68 -0.37
N PRO A 334 0.85 17.45 -1.41
CA PRO A 334 2.21 17.98 -1.45
C PRO A 334 2.52 18.96 -0.32
N ALA A 335 1.54 19.74 0.13
CA ALA A 335 1.71 20.66 1.25
C ALA A 335 1.91 19.89 2.55
N LEU A 336 1.14 18.81 2.75
CA LEU A 336 1.28 17.92 3.90
C LEU A 336 2.63 17.20 3.89
N ALA A 337 3.04 16.60 2.77
CA ALA A 337 4.33 15.90 2.64
C ALA A 337 5.52 16.84 2.92
N ASN A 338 5.47 18.07 2.39
CA ASN A 338 6.50 19.06 2.65
C ASN A 338 6.52 19.53 4.12
N ARG A 339 5.34 19.70 4.75
CA ARG A 339 5.22 20.03 6.18
C ARG A 339 5.84 18.94 7.05
N LEU A 340 5.62 17.66 6.71
CA LEU A 340 6.04 16.54 7.54
C LEU A 340 7.53 16.17 7.40
N ARG A 341 8.24 16.75 6.42
CA ARG A 341 9.68 16.55 6.27
C ARG A 341 10.45 17.00 7.51
N ALA A 342 10.19 18.19 8.03
CA ALA A 342 10.94 18.72 9.17
C ALA A 342 10.79 17.88 10.46
N PRO A 343 9.59 17.44 10.90
CA PRO A 343 9.47 16.54 12.03
C PRO A 343 10.13 15.18 11.81
N LEU A 344 10.12 14.63 10.58
CA LEU A 344 10.84 13.40 10.25
C LEU A 344 12.36 13.58 10.34
N GLU A 345 12.90 14.70 9.81
CA GLU A 345 14.32 15.02 9.91
C GLU A 345 14.77 15.24 11.37
N ALA A 346 13.90 15.79 12.21
CA ALA A 346 14.18 15.96 13.63
C ALA A 346 14.20 14.63 14.41
N ALA A 347 13.36 13.67 14.01
CA ALA A 347 13.27 12.36 14.67
C ALA A 347 14.36 11.39 14.22
N LEU A 348 14.67 11.36 12.92
CA LEU A 348 15.51 10.33 12.31
C LEU A 348 16.91 10.83 11.90
N GLY A 349 17.14 12.14 11.88
CA GLY A 349 18.30 12.76 11.23
C GLY A 349 18.01 13.11 9.78
N LYS A 350 18.53 14.24 9.33
CA LYS A 350 18.28 14.78 7.98
C LYS A 350 18.76 13.82 6.86
N GLU A 351 19.83 13.11 7.10
CA GLU A 351 20.45 12.12 6.20
C GLU A 351 19.56 10.88 6.00
N ASN A 352 18.63 10.65 6.89
CA ASN A 352 17.72 9.50 6.86
C ASN A 352 16.34 9.82 6.28
N VAL A 353 16.11 11.05 5.82
CA VAL A 353 14.86 11.48 5.18
C VAL A 353 15.11 11.82 3.71
N ILE A 354 14.81 10.87 2.83
CA ILE A 354 15.17 10.90 1.42
C ILE A 354 13.98 11.35 0.57
N ALA A 355 14.21 12.17 -0.45
CA ALA A 355 13.23 12.39 -1.51
C ALA A 355 13.25 11.17 -2.45
N THR A 356 12.08 10.62 -2.74
CA THR A 356 11.91 9.45 -3.60
C THR A 356 10.98 9.74 -4.77
N GLU A 357 11.15 8.97 -5.85
CA GLU A 357 10.28 9.00 -7.02
C GLU A 357 9.08 8.07 -6.82
N PRO A 358 7.98 8.28 -7.58
CA PRO A 358 6.84 7.37 -7.55
C PRO A 358 7.21 5.93 -7.91
N ILE A 359 6.56 4.96 -7.29
CA ILE A 359 6.80 3.52 -7.50
C ILE A 359 5.70 2.87 -8.37
N MET A 360 6.02 1.72 -8.96
CA MET A 360 5.09 1.02 -9.89
C MET A 360 4.06 0.10 -9.22
N PRO A 361 4.29 -0.52 -8.04
CA PRO A 361 3.26 -1.31 -7.35
C PRO A 361 2.02 -0.48 -7.07
N SER A 362 0.85 -1.10 -7.04
CA SER A 362 -0.42 -0.48 -6.64
C SER A 362 -0.74 -0.78 -5.18
N GLU A 363 -1.68 -0.01 -4.61
CA GLU A 363 -2.05 -0.05 -3.20
C GLU A 363 -3.50 0.39 -3.06
N ASP A 364 -4.32 -0.27 -2.24
CA ASP A 364 -5.74 0.04 -2.11
C ASP A 364 -6.05 1.13 -1.05
N TYR A 365 -5.04 1.63 -0.34
CA TYR A 365 -5.15 2.79 0.55
C TYR A 365 -5.82 4.01 -0.11
N SER A 366 -5.69 4.11 -1.43
CA SER A 366 -6.34 5.16 -2.22
C SER A 366 -7.85 5.27 -1.99
N ALA A 367 -8.51 4.18 -1.59
CA ALA A 367 -9.93 4.19 -1.23
C ALA A 367 -10.26 5.15 -0.06
N PHE A 368 -9.33 5.36 0.87
CA PHE A 368 -9.49 6.34 1.94
C PHE A 368 -9.30 7.77 1.43
N ILE A 369 -8.37 7.98 0.49
CA ILE A 369 -8.15 9.28 -0.17
C ILE A 369 -9.39 9.68 -0.97
N GLU A 370 -10.04 8.75 -1.67
CA GLU A 370 -11.29 8.97 -2.40
C GLU A 370 -12.44 9.41 -1.48
N GLN A 371 -12.37 9.11 -0.20
CA GLN A 371 -13.30 9.63 0.82
C GLN A 371 -12.92 11.05 1.29
N GLY A 372 -11.88 11.67 0.73
CA GLY A 372 -11.44 13.02 1.07
C GLY A 372 -10.49 13.08 2.28
N VAL A 373 -9.85 11.98 2.65
CA VAL A 373 -8.81 11.96 3.70
C VAL A 373 -7.52 12.50 3.10
N ARG A 374 -7.00 13.61 3.64
CA ARG A 374 -5.69 14.14 3.24
C ARG A 374 -4.59 13.23 3.74
N SER A 375 -3.81 12.67 2.83
CA SER A 375 -2.95 11.55 3.15
C SER A 375 -1.46 11.82 2.96
N PHE A 376 -0.66 11.13 3.78
CA PHE A 376 0.78 11.05 3.66
C PHE A 376 1.20 9.57 3.81
N TYR A 377 1.56 8.98 2.70
CA TYR A 377 2.07 7.62 2.59
C TYR A 377 3.58 7.70 2.32
N PHE A 378 4.41 7.02 3.10
CA PHE A 378 5.86 7.12 2.97
C PHE A 378 6.53 5.75 2.91
N SER A 379 7.69 5.69 2.22
CA SER A 379 8.49 4.47 2.15
C SER A 379 9.34 4.31 3.40
N LEU A 380 9.44 3.09 3.89
CA LEU A 380 10.35 2.70 4.98
C LEU A 380 11.46 1.81 4.40
N GLY A 381 12.72 2.17 4.63
CA GLY A 381 13.84 1.35 4.22
C GLY A 381 13.94 0.05 5.03
N GLY A 382 14.07 -1.06 4.31
CA GLY A 382 14.24 -2.40 4.87
C GLY A 382 15.55 -3.07 4.49
N ALA A 383 16.33 -2.47 3.60
CA ALA A 383 17.55 -3.09 3.10
C ALA A 383 18.72 -2.96 4.10
N ASP A 384 19.47 -4.03 4.30
CA ASP A 384 20.80 -3.93 4.90
C ASP A 384 21.66 -2.96 4.06
N PRO A 385 22.27 -1.92 4.68
CA PRO A 385 22.97 -0.86 3.96
C PRO A 385 24.15 -1.37 3.11
N GLU A 386 24.92 -2.35 3.60
CA GLU A 386 26.09 -2.88 2.89
C GLU A 386 25.67 -3.71 1.68
N ARG A 387 24.64 -4.56 1.84
CA ARG A 387 24.08 -5.36 0.76
C ARG A 387 23.44 -4.47 -0.32
N LEU A 388 22.74 -3.39 0.08
CA LEU A 388 22.17 -2.44 -0.87
C LEU A 388 23.26 -1.70 -1.65
N ALA A 389 24.32 -1.25 -0.98
CA ALA A 389 25.46 -0.61 -1.63
C ALA A 389 26.14 -1.55 -2.63
N ALA A 390 26.38 -2.81 -2.25
CA ALA A 390 26.93 -3.83 -3.14
C ALA A 390 26.04 -4.08 -4.35
N SER A 391 24.71 -4.17 -4.16
CA SER A 391 23.75 -4.34 -5.26
C SER A 391 23.77 -3.15 -6.24
N LYS A 392 23.82 -1.93 -5.73
CA LYS A 392 23.93 -0.70 -6.55
C LYS A 392 25.27 -0.61 -7.31
N ALA A 393 26.33 -1.23 -6.79
CA ALA A 393 27.63 -1.34 -7.45
C ALA A 393 27.72 -2.47 -8.50
N GLY A 394 26.60 -3.13 -8.84
CA GLY A 394 26.55 -4.21 -9.84
C GLY A 394 26.63 -5.62 -9.26
N GLY A 395 26.59 -5.75 -7.94
CA GLY A 395 26.46 -7.04 -7.25
C GLY A 395 25.07 -7.67 -7.35
N PRO A 396 24.80 -8.76 -6.61
CA PRO A 396 23.50 -9.42 -6.61
C PRO A 396 22.38 -8.44 -6.25
N LYS A 397 21.26 -8.47 -7.01
CA LYS A 397 20.09 -7.69 -6.69
C LYS A 397 19.48 -8.15 -5.37
N LEU A 398 19.00 -7.20 -4.56
CA LEU A 398 18.24 -7.55 -3.36
C LEU A 398 16.87 -8.11 -3.75
N PRO A 399 16.34 -9.06 -2.97
CA PRO A 399 14.96 -9.51 -3.12
C PRO A 399 13.99 -8.34 -2.92
N SER A 400 13.05 -8.17 -3.85
CA SER A 400 11.94 -7.22 -3.69
C SER A 400 10.83 -7.83 -2.82
N ASN A 401 9.87 -7.01 -2.42
CA ASN A 401 8.59 -7.48 -1.89
C ASN A 401 7.99 -8.54 -2.83
N HIS A 402 7.22 -9.46 -2.28
CA HIS A 402 6.65 -10.67 -2.90
C HIS A 402 7.69 -11.75 -3.28
N SER A 403 8.97 -11.53 -3.03
CA SER A 403 9.99 -12.57 -3.19
C SER A 403 9.97 -13.56 -2.02
N PRO A 404 10.18 -14.85 -2.26
CA PRO A 404 10.36 -15.84 -1.19
C PRO A 404 11.61 -15.60 -0.33
N LEU A 405 12.48 -14.68 -0.76
CA LEU A 405 13.71 -14.29 -0.08
C LEU A 405 13.62 -12.89 0.54
N PHE A 406 12.44 -12.26 0.54
CA PHE A 406 12.26 -10.94 1.13
C PHE A 406 12.43 -11.01 2.64
N ALA A 407 13.41 -10.29 3.16
CA ALA A 407 13.75 -10.24 4.59
C ALA A 407 14.31 -8.86 4.90
N PRO A 408 13.53 -7.96 5.48
CA PRO A 408 14.03 -6.65 5.90
C PRO A 408 15.00 -6.76 7.09
N ASP A 409 15.89 -5.79 7.22
CA ASP A 409 16.69 -5.59 8.43
C ASP A 409 15.80 -4.98 9.51
N VAL A 410 15.30 -5.83 10.40
CA VAL A 410 14.12 -5.54 11.23
C VAL A 410 14.40 -4.46 12.27
N GLU A 411 15.54 -4.54 13.01
CA GLU A 411 15.73 -3.61 14.13
C GLU A 411 15.81 -2.15 13.67
N PRO A 412 16.68 -1.75 12.74
CA PRO A 412 16.73 -0.36 12.29
C PRO A 412 15.45 0.06 11.54
N ALA A 413 14.80 -0.83 10.78
CA ALA A 413 13.54 -0.52 10.09
C ALA A 413 12.39 -0.28 11.09
N LEU A 414 12.20 -1.16 12.07
CA LEU A 414 11.12 -1.04 13.06
C LEU A 414 11.31 0.21 13.95
N ARG A 415 12.54 0.50 14.37
CA ARG A 415 12.85 1.72 15.13
C ARG A 415 12.55 2.99 14.34
N ALA A 416 12.95 3.02 13.07
CA ALA A 416 12.68 4.15 12.18
C ALA A 416 11.19 4.30 11.86
N GLY A 417 10.47 3.20 11.64
CA GLY A 417 9.02 3.19 11.43
C GLY A 417 8.29 3.81 12.61
N ILE A 418 8.51 3.31 13.84
CA ILE A 418 7.91 3.86 15.07
C ILE A 418 8.27 5.35 15.23
N GLY A 419 9.56 5.71 15.07
CA GLY A 419 10.02 7.09 15.21
C GLY A 419 9.37 8.04 14.20
N ALA A 420 9.27 7.61 12.94
CA ALA A 420 8.63 8.37 11.87
C ALA A 420 7.12 8.57 12.14
N GLU A 421 6.40 7.50 12.44
CA GLU A 421 4.97 7.55 12.72
C GLU A 421 4.66 8.46 13.91
N VAL A 422 5.39 8.32 15.04
CA VAL A 422 5.21 9.19 16.23
C VAL A 422 5.48 10.64 15.89
N ALA A 423 6.56 10.95 15.14
CA ALA A 423 6.90 12.32 14.75
C ALA A 423 5.79 12.95 13.90
N VAL A 424 5.29 12.22 12.92
CA VAL A 424 4.20 12.66 12.03
C VAL A 424 2.91 12.85 12.83
N LEU A 425 2.52 11.89 13.65
CA LEU A 425 1.29 11.96 14.46
C LEU A 425 1.31 13.12 15.43
N ARG A 426 2.41 13.32 16.17
CA ARG A 426 2.54 14.46 17.09
C ARG A 426 2.49 15.82 16.37
N ASN A 427 3.12 15.91 15.19
CA ASN A 427 3.04 17.14 14.38
C ASN A 427 1.62 17.44 13.92
N LEU A 428 0.87 16.44 13.49
CA LEU A 428 -0.50 16.62 12.99
C LEU A 428 -1.48 16.89 14.12
N LEU A 429 -1.38 16.15 15.22
CA LEU A 429 -2.27 16.27 16.37
C LEU A 429 -2.04 17.57 17.16
N ASN A 430 -0.83 18.15 17.16
CA ASN A 430 -0.51 19.46 17.80
C ASN A 430 -0.57 20.62 16.83
N GLY A 431 -0.70 20.39 15.53
CA GLY A 431 -0.73 21.45 14.53
C GLY A 431 -2.12 22.06 14.42
N LYS A 432 -2.15 23.40 14.47
CA LYS A 432 -3.31 24.22 14.08
C LYS A 432 -3.42 24.33 12.58
#